data_ca402ec79066d75ab91bc5df3b195256
#
_entry.id   ca402ec79066d75ab91bc5df3b195256
#
_cell.length_a   1.000
_cell.length_b   1.000
_cell.length_c   1.000
_cell.angle_alpha   90.00
_cell.angle_beta   90.00
_cell.angle_gamma   90.00
#
_symmetry.space_group_name_H-M   'P 1'
#
loop_
_entity.id
_entity.type
_entity.pdbx_description
1 polymer ?
#
loop_
_entity_poly.entity_id
_entity_poly.type
_entity_poly.pdbx_seq_one_letter_code
_entity_poly.pdbx_strand_id
1 'polypeptide(L)'
;MTPADLESAYLAFMKEAVRLREVYADRISLLIGIETDYITHIDLSNTTNLRNQRKEIDYLVGSVHHVNGISIDFDRPTWIRAVRTVISGRHGSTMSVSPNSKAVSLPEVENSDSIPPIEDIKTFLLEYFDAQWDMLQLRPEVVGHFDLCLLWTPDIELRVRGMEEVWTKVKRNIEFVVGYGGLFEANAAAIRKGWKSSYPSSDILEVGSSTLIRR
;
A
#
# COMPACT_ATOMS: atom_id res chain seq x y z
N MET A 1 -7.12 -19.89 7.57
CA MET A 1 -6.38 -19.31 8.73
C MET A 1 -7.39 -18.51 9.54
N THR A 2 -7.55 -18.82 10.81
CA THR A 2 -8.47 -18.12 11.72
C THR A 2 -7.75 -16.91 12.36
N PRO A 3 -8.47 -15.94 12.95
CA PRO A 3 -7.84 -14.87 13.73
C PRO A 3 -6.93 -15.39 14.86
N ALA A 4 -7.31 -16.49 15.52
CA ALA A 4 -6.49 -17.11 16.55
C ALA A 4 -5.19 -17.72 16.00
N ASP A 5 -5.22 -18.28 14.77
CA ASP A 5 -4.00 -18.78 14.10
C ASP A 5 -3.04 -17.64 13.79
N LEU A 6 -3.56 -16.49 13.33
CA LEU A 6 -2.77 -15.30 13.05
C LEU A 6 -2.12 -14.74 14.31
N GLU A 7 -2.88 -14.62 15.38
CA GLU A 7 -2.36 -14.16 16.68
C GLU A 7 -1.27 -15.11 17.21
N SER A 8 -1.50 -16.40 17.12
CA SER A 8 -0.50 -17.41 17.54
C SER A 8 0.79 -17.31 16.72
N ALA A 9 0.68 -17.16 15.39
CA ALA A 9 1.83 -16.99 14.51
C ALA A 9 2.59 -15.68 14.82
N TYR A 10 1.86 -14.58 15.05
CA TYR A 10 2.45 -13.32 15.45
C TYR A 10 3.22 -13.42 16.78
N LEU A 11 2.62 -14.03 17.80
CA LEU A 11 3.27 -14.20 19.10
C LEU A 11 4.52 -15.09 19.00
N ALA A 12 4.47 -16.16 18.20
CA ALA A 12 5.63 -17.02 17.94
C ALA A 12 6.76 -16.25 17.24
N PHE A 13 6.43 -15.45 16.22
CA PHE A 13 7.39 -14.58 15.54
C PHE A 13 8.04 -13.59 16.52
N MET A 14 7.25 -12.85 17.31
CA MET A 14 7.76 -11.86 18.25
C MET A 14 8.68 -12.47 19.29
N LYS A 15 8.30 -13.63 19.84
CA LYS A 15 9.13 -14.36 20.81
C LYS A 15 10.50 -14.70 20.23
N GLU A 16 10.54 -15.22 19.01
CA GLU A 16 11.79 -15.60 18.36
C GLU A 16 12.62 -14.37 17.96
N ALA A 17 11.99 -13.32 17.43
CA ALA A 17 12.67 -12.08 17.07
C ALA A 17 13.37 -11.41 18.26
N VAL A 18 12.67 -11.32 19.40
CA VAL A 18 13.25 -10.79 20.65
C VAL A 18 14.41 -11.68 21.13
N ARG A 19 14.23 -13.00 21.13
CA ARG A 19 15.28 -13.95 21.49
C ARG A 19 16.55 -13.78 20.61
N LEU A 20 16.38 -13.65 19.30
CA LEU A 20 17.51 -13.44 18.38
C LEU A 20 18.18 -12.10 18.61
N ARG A 21 17.43 -11.03 18.88
CA ARG A 21 17.97 -9.71 19.23
C ARG A 21 18.90 -9.79 20.44
N GLU A 22 18.49 -10.53 21.48
CA GLU A 22 19.29 -10.71 22.70
C GLU A 22 20.53 -11.58 22.44
N VAL A 23 20.36 -12.72 21.75
CA VAL A 23 21.45 -13.67 21.48
C VAL A 23 22.56 -13.07 20.62
N TYR A 24 22.21 -12.17 19.71
CA TYR A 24 23.18 -11.58 18.78
C TYR A 24 23.53 -10.11 19.09
N ALA A 25 23.15 -9.60 20.25
CA ALA A 25 23.31 -8.20 20.64
C ALA A 25 24.75 -7.68 20.58
N ASP A 26 25.74 -8.55 20.82
CA ASP A 26 27.17 -8.25 20.74
C ASP A 26 27.74 -8.24 19.29
N ARG A 27 26.96 -8.71 18.31
CA ARG A 27 27.39 -8.93 16.92
C ARG A 27 26.67 -8.04 15.92
N ILE A 28 25.36 -7.83 16.15
CA ILE A 28 24.50 -7.11 15.21
C ILE A 28 23.32 -6.46 15.95
N SER A 29 22.96 -5.25 15.55
CA SER A 29 21.70 -4.64 15.97
C SER A 29 20.56 -5.17 15.12
N LEU A 30 19.64 -5.92 15.75
CA LEU A 30 18.45 -6.44 15.09
C LEU A 30 17.26 -5.54 15.41
N LEU A 31 16.66 -4.95 14.38
CA LEU A 31 15.42 -4.21 14.45
C LEU A 31 14.25 -5.11 14.09
N ILE A 32 13.17 -5.03 14.85
CA ILE A 32 11.94 -5.78 14.59
C ILE A 32 10.96 -4.85 13.89
N GLY A 33 10.66 -5.15 12.63
CA GLY A 33 9.69 -4.41 11.83
C GLY A 33 8.45 -5.24 11.54
N ILE A 34 7.34 -4.55 11.31
CA ILE A 34 6.08 -5.14 10.85
C ILE A 34 5.62 -4.38 9.62
N GLU A 35 5.28 -5.12 8.57
CA GLU A 35 4.55 -4.56 7.44
C GLU A 35 3.06 -4.56 7.74
N THR A 36 2.41 -3.43 7.48
CA THR A 36 0.98 -3.24 7.67
C THR A 36 0.33 -3.02 6.32
N ASP A 37 -0.83 -3.61 6.11
CA ASP A 37 -1.65 -3.39 4.92
C ASP A 37 -2.85 -2.50 5.27
N TYR A 38 -3.11 -1.51 4.44
CA TYR A 38 -4.33 -0.72 4.53
C TYR A 38 -5.39 -1.29 3.59
N ILE A 39 -6.44 -1.86 4.17
CA ILE A 39 -7.63 -2.34 3.46
C ILE A 39 -8.82 -1.46 3.82
N THR A 40 -8.96 -1.12 5.10
CA THR A 40 -10.04 -0.32 5.68
C THR A 40 -9.53 0.54 6.84
N HIS A 41 -10.36 1.48 7.30
CA HIS A 41 -10.04 2.27 8.51
C HIS A 41 -9.89 1.42 9.78
N ILE A 42 -10.42 0.20 9.81
CA ILE A 42 -10.25 -0.72 10.93
C ILE A 42 -8.77 -1.13 11.04
N ASP A 43 -8.10 -1.32 9.92
CA ASP A 43 -6.68 -1.74 9.88
C ASP A 43 -5.78 -0.63 10.45
N LEU A 44 -6.09 0.65 10.19
CA LEU A 44 -5.38 1.78 10.80
C LEU A 44 -5.52 1.77 12.33
N SER A 45 -6.73 1.51 12.83
CA SER A 45 -6.99 1.44 14.26
C SER A 45 -6.27 0.25 14.90
N ASN A 46 -6.29 -0.91 14.25
CA ASN A 46 -5.60 -2.11 14.71
C ASN A 46 -4.09 -1.92 14.74
N THR A 47 -3.52 -1.32 13.70
CA THR A 47 -2.09 -1.00 13.62
C THR A 47 -1.67 -0.02 14.71
N THR A 48 -2.47 1.03 14.95
CA THR A 48 -2.23 2.00 16.01
C THR A 48 -2.23 1.31 17.39
N ASN A 49 -3.21 0.45 17.63
CA ASN A 49 -3.31 -0.30 18.89
C ASN A 49 -2.11 -1.25 19.05
N LEU A 50 -1.73 -1.97 17.99
CA LEU A 50 -0.57 -2.84 17.97
C LEU A 50 0.71 -2.08 18.35
N ARG A 51 0.97 -0.95 17.69
CA ARG A 51 2.15 -0.10 17.96
C ARG A 51 2.18 0.41 19.41
N ASN A 52 1.02 0.78 19.96
CA ASN A 52 0.92 1.27 21.33
C ASN A 52 1.15 0.16 22.38
N GLN A 53 0.73 -1.06 22.09
CA GLN A 53 0.82 -2.21 23.00
C GLN A 53 2.16 -2.94 22.94
N ARG A 54 2.86 -2.90 21.79
CA ARG A 54 4.06 -3.69 21.51
C ARG A 54 5.30 -2.79 21.36
N LYS A 55 5.95 -2.57 22.49
CA LYS A 55 7.18 -1.74 22.55
C LYS A 55 8.39 -2.37 21.89
N GLU A 56 8.32 -3.67 21.60
CA GLU A 56 9.37 -4.43 20.92
C GLU A 56 9.45 -4.16 19.43
N ILE A 57 8.40 -3.57 18.84
CA ILE A 57 8.37 -3.18 17.42
C ILE A 57 9.14 -1.88 17.27
N ASP A 58 10.20 -1.91 16.47
CA ASP A 58 11.07 -0.75 16.25
C ASP A 58 10.56 0.14 15.11
N TYR A 59 9.94 -0.45 14.06
CA TYR A 59 9.44 0.30 12.92
C TYR A 59 8.27 -0.39 12.22
N LEU A 60 7.50 0.40 11.50
CA LEU A 60 6.44 -0.05 10.61
C LEU A 60 6.85 0.17 9.15
N VAL A 61 6.53 -0.81 8.31
CA VAL A 61 6.45 -0.64 6.87
C VAL A 61 4.98 -0.45 6.51
N GLY A 62 4.63 0.72 6.01
CA GLY A 62 3.26 1.04 5.59
C GLY A 62 3.06 0.69 4.12
N SER A 63 2.10 -0.17 3.84
CA SER A 63 1.82 -0.69 2.50
C SER A 63 0.34 -0.59 2.14
N VAL A 64 0.05 -0.51 0.85
CA VAL A 64 -1.30 -0.57 0.29
C VAL A 64 -1.32 -1.63 -0.81
N HIS A 65 -1.94 -2.78 -0.50
CA HIS A 65 -2.11 -3.89 -1.44
C HIS A 65 -3.56 -4.03 -1.93
N HIS A 66 -4.47 -3.17 -1.45
CA HIS A 66 -5.89 -3.23 -1.75
C HIS A 66 -6.45 -1.86 -2.11
N VAL A 67 -7.37 -1.85 -3.08
CA VAL A 67 -8.23 -0.69 -3.37
C VAL A 67 -9.67 -1.17 -3.32
N ASN A 68 -10.49 -0.51 -2.49
CA ASN A 68 -11.88 -0.91 -2.22
C ASN A 68 -12.03 -2.40 -1.84
N GLY A 69 -11.07 -2.92 -1.05
CA GLY A 69 -11.06 -4.30 -0.56
C GLY A 69 -10.64 -5.34 -1.59
N ILE A 70 -10.17 -4.94 -2.78
CA ILE A 70 -9.69 -5.85 -3.82
C ILE A 70 -8.16 -5.74 -3.92
N SER A 71 -7.47 -6.89 -3.85
CA SER A 71 -6.02 -6.96 -4.04
C SER A 71 -5.60 -6.45 -5.41
N ILE A 72 -4.51 -5.67 -5.46
CA ILE A 72 -4.02 -5.04 -6.69
C ILE A 72 -2.74 -5.67 -7.24
N ASP A 73 -2.11 -6.56 -6.50
CA ASP A 73 -0.81 -7.14 -6.83
C ASP A 73 -0.81 -8.67 -6.93
N PHE A 74 -1.95 -9.32 -6.68
CA PHE A 74 -2.09 -10.77 -6.74
C PHE A 74 -1.89 -11.28 -8.19
N ASP A 75 -2.76 -10.83 -9.11
CA ASP A 75 -2.64 -11.08 -10.55
C ASP A 75 -3.32 -9.97 -11.37
N ARG A 76 -3.07 -10.00 -12.69
CA ARG A 76 -3.63 -9.00 -13.60
C ARG A 76 -5.17 -9.01 -13.67
N PRO A 77 -5.87 -10.15 -13.72
CA PRO A 77 -7.33 -10.18 -13.67
C PRO A 77 -7.91 -9.53 -12.42
N THR A 78 -7.29 -9.77 -11.26
CA THR A 78 -7.72 -9.16 -9.99
C THR A 78 -7.49 -7.65 -10.00
N TRP A 79 -6.38 -7.17 -10.54
CA TRP A 79 -6.12 -5.74 -10.73
C TRP A 79 -7.15 -5.09 -11.67
N ILE A 80 -7.46 -5.72 -12.82
CA ILE A 80 -8.51 -5.24 -13.75
C ILE A 80 -9.86 -5.12 -13.02
N ARG A 81 -10.20 -6.11 -12.18
CA ARG A 81 -11.40 -6.06 -11.35
C ARG A 81 -11.38 -4.90 -10.36
N ALA A 82 -10.24 -4.62 -9.72
CA ALA A 82 -10.09 -3.48 -8.82
C ALA A 82 -10.34 -2.15 -9.55
N VAL A 83 -9.76 -1.95 -10.73
CA VAL A 83 -10.00 -0.76 -11.58
C VAL A 83 -11.48 -0.60 -11.89
N ARG A 84 -12.15 -1.66 -12.36
CA ARG A 84 -13.58 -1.63 -12.73
C ARG A 84 -14.50 -1.37 -11.55
N THR A 85 -14.18 -1.90 -10.38
CA THR A 85 -14.98 -1.69 -9.17
C THR A 85 -14.96 -0.22 -8.73
N VAL A 86 -13.84 0.47 -8.87
CA VAL A 86 -13.75 1.92 -8.60
C VAL A 86 -14.73 2.69 -9.50
N ILE A 87 -14.78 2.36 -10.78
CA ILE A 87 -15.68 3.04 -11.74
C ILE A 87 -17.14 2.76 -11.44
N SER A 88 -17.50 1.49 -11.17
CA SER A 88 -18.87 1.10 -10.84
C SER A 88 -19.37 1.76 -9.55
N GLY A 89 -18.52 1.91 -8.54
CA GLY A 89 -18.85 2.58 -7.29
C GLY A 89 -19.17 4.06 -7.46
N ARG A 90 -18.54 4.76 -8.41
CA ARG A 90 -18.84 6.17 -8.73
C ARG A 90 -20.17 6.35 -9.47
N HIS A 91 -20.58 5.37 -10.25
CA HIS A 91 -21.86 5.41 -11.00
C HIS A 91 -23.05 4.99 -10.12
N GLY A 92 -22.82 4.31 -8.99
CA GLY A 92 -23.81 3.82 -8.04
C GLY A 92 -23.99 4.68 -6.78
N SER A 93 -23.68 5.96 -6.83
CA SER A 93 -23.73 6.88 -5.68
C SER A 93 -25.14 7.00 -5.11
N THR A 94 -25.46 6.23 -4.08
CA THR A 94 -26.25 6.42 -2.87
C THR A 94 -26.58 5.07 -2.23
N MET A 95 -25.59 4.37 -1.66
CA MET A 95 -25.92 3.33 -0.69
C MET A 95 -25.20 3.66 0.63
N SER A 96 -25.99 4.14 1.58
CA SER A 96 -25.63 4.20 2.98
C SER A 96 -25.31 2.78 3.45
N VAL A 97 -24.06 2.52 3.80
CA VAL A 97 -23.63 1.24 4.37
C VAL A 97 -24.22 1.13 5.78
N SER A 98 -25.26 0.32 5.92
CA SER A 98 -25.79 -0.08 7.23
C SER A 98 -24.83 -1.11 7.84
N PRO A 99 -24.50 -1.02 9.16
CA PRO A 99 -23.50 -1.89 9.82
C PRO A 99 -23.88 -3.38 9.93
N ASN A 100 -24.94 -3.82 9.31
CA ASN A 100 -25.51 -5.17 9.47
C ASN A 100 -25.73 -5.93 8.16
N SER A 101 -25.07 -5.58 7.06
CA SER A 101 -25.21 -6.33 5.82
C SER A 101 -24.27 -7.54 5.78
N LYS A 102 -24.85 -8.73 5.72
CA LYS A 102 -24.21 -9.98 5.25
C LYS A 102 -23.37 -9.67 4.01
N ALA A 103 -22.25 -10.39 3.87
CA ALA A 103 -21.31 -10.27 2.76
C ALA A 103 -22.00 -9.81 1.47
N VAL A 104 -21.68 -8.59 1.04
CA VAL A 104 -22.18 -8.06 -0.23
C VAL A 104 -21.57 -8.94 -1.30
N SER A 105 -22.38 -9.70 -2.01
CA SER A 105 -21.97 -10.33 -3.27
C SER A 105 -21.54 -9.19 -4.19
N LEU A 106 -20.24 -9.10 -4.47
CA LEU A 106 -19.71 -8.16 -5.44
C LEU A 106 -20.48 -8.36 -6.76
N PRO A 107 -20.90 -7.29 -7.47
CA PRO A 107 -21.55 -7.42 -8.75
C PRO A 107 -20.67 -8.30 -9.66
N GLU A 108 -21.28 -9.24 -10.38
CA GLU A 108 -20.60 -10.00 -11.43
C GLU A 108 -20.10 -9.01 -12.48
N VAL A 109 -18.87 -8.54 -12.29
CA VAL A 109 -18.17 -7.75 -13.31
C VAL A 109 -17.81 -8.73 -14.41
N GLU A 110 -18.38 -8.53 -15.61
CA GLU A 110 -18.06 -9.34 -16.79
C GLU A 110 -16.57 -9.65 -16.83
N ASN A 111 -16.28 -10.95 -16.95
CA ASN A 111 -14.93 -11.52 -16.97
C ASN A 111 -14.22 -11.20 -18.31
N SER A 112 -14.13 -9.93 -18.66
CA SER A 112 -13.39 -9.47 -19.82
C SER A 112 -11.95 -9.18 -19.40
N ASP A 113 -10.99 -9.96 -19.88
CA ASP A 113 -9.55 -9.73 -19.74
C ASP A 113 -9.07 -8.47 -20.47
N SER A 114 -10.00 -7.69 -21.02
CA SER A 114 -9.67 -6.46 -21.73
C SER A 114 -9.09 -5.42 -20.78
N ILE A 115 -8.02 -4.80 -21.23
CA ILE A 115 -7.32 -3.72 -20.51
C ILE A 115 -8.31 -2.56 -20.31
N PRO A 116 -8.47 -2.04 -19.08
CA PRO A 116 -9.31 -0.87 -18.84
C PRO A 116 -8.79 0.36 -19.62
N PRO A 117 -9.71 1.26 -20.02
CA PRO A 117 -9.33 2.55 -20.59
C PRO A 117 -8.41 3.36 -19.65
N ILE A 118 -7.58 4.22 -20.21
CA ILE A 118 -6.63 5.02 -19.44
C ILE A 118 -7.32 5.93 -18.41
N GLU A 119 -8.51 6.44 -18.70
CA GLU A 119 -9.29 7.26 -17.76
C GLU A 119 -9.78 6.46 -16.55
N ASP A 120 -10.11 5.19 -16.75
CA ASP A 120 -10.48 4.28 -15.66
C ASP A 120 -9.27 3.98 -14.79
N ILE A 121 -8.11 3.73 -15.41
CA ILE A 121 -6.84 3.55 -14.71
C ILE A 121 -6.49 4.82 -13.93
N LYS A 122 -6.62 6.00 -14.51
CA LYS A 122 -6.41 7.28 -13.82
C LYS A 122 -7.30 7.40 -12.57
N THR A 123 -8.57 7.05 -12.70
CA THR A 123 -9.52 7.07 -11.58
C THR A 123 -9.11 6.11 -10.46
N PHE A 124 -8.70 4.90 -10.83
CA PHE A 124 -8.16 3.92 -9.88
C PHE A 124 -6.89 4.42 -9.17
N LEU A 125 -5.97 5.06 -9.89
CA LEU A 125 -4.76 5.64 -9.31
C LEU A 125 -5.08 6.75 -8.30
N LEU A 126 -6.11 7.57 -8.56
CA LEU A 126 -6.56 8.59 -7.62
C LEU A 126 -7.06 7.97 -6.30
N GLU A 127 -7.83 6.88 -6.35
CA GLU A 127 -8.28 6.14 -5.17
C GLU A 127 -7.11 5.48 -4.42
N TYR A 128 -6.17 4.88 -5.15
CA TYR A 128 -4.97 4.29 -4.54
C TYR A 128 -4.16 5.31 -3.75
N PHE A 129 -3.87 6.48 -4.32
CA PHE A 129 -3.09 7.50 -3.62
C PHE A 129 -3.85 8.20 -2.49
N ASP A 130 -5.20 8.14 -2.48
CA ASP A 130 -5.98 8.53 -1.31
C ASP A 130 -5.94 7.46 -0.22
N ALA A 131 -6.09 6.17 -0.54
CA ALA A 131 -5.89 5.08 0.40
C ALA A 131 -4.48 5.12 1.01
N GLN A 132 -3.47 5.39 0.17
CA GLN A 132 -2.11 5.58 0.67
C GLN A 132 -1.99 6.79 1.59
N TRP A 133 -2.67 7.89 1.30
CA TRP A 133 -2.72 9.04 2.19
C TRP A 133 -3.27 8.70 3.57
N ASP A 134 -4.34 7.91 3.63
CA ASP A 134 -4.92 7.46 4.90
C ASP A 134 -3.93 6.58 5.67
N MET A 135 -3.28 5.63 4.99
CA MET A 135 -2.22 4.80 5.59
C MET A 135 -1.06 5.67 6.13
N LEU A 136 -0.66 6.69 5.39
CA LEU A 136 0.44 7.57 5.78
C LEU A 136 0.16 8.37 7.06
N GLN A 137 -1.10 8.52 7.49
CA GLN A 137 -1.43 9.15 8.77
C GLN A 137 -0.89 8.37 9.97
N LEU A 138 -0.56 7.08 9.81
CA LEU A 138 0.18 6.28 10.81
C LEU A 138 1.64 6.72 10.95
N ARG A 139 2.16 7.52 10.01
CA ARG A 139 3.58 7.90 9.92
C ARG A 139 4.51 6.69 10.02
N PRO A 140 4.37 5.68 9.13
CA PRO A 140 5.27 4.54 9.13
C PRO A 140 6.70 5.01 8.89
N GLU A 141 7.67 4.38 9.53
CA GLU A 141 9.08 4.67 9.34
C GLU A 141 9.55 4.39 7.92
N VAL A 142 8.94 3.39 7.27
CA VAL A 142 9.21 3.01 5.88
C VAL A 142 7.89 2.93 5.11
N VAL A 143 7.86 3.49 3.91
CA VAL A 143 6.75 3.31 2.95
C VAL A 143 7.16 2.24 1.97
N GLY A 144 6.43 1.11 1.98
CA GLY A 144 6.67 -0.02 1.08
C GLY A 144 6.19 0.29 -0.34
N HIS A 145 6.91 -0.23 -1.34
CA HIS A 145 6.56 -0.23 -2.77
C HIS A 145 5.56 0.87 -3.20
N PHE A 146 5.96 2.12 -2.99
CA PHE A 146 5.12 3.34 -3.04
C PHE A 146 4.12 3.41 -4.20
N ASP A 147 4.49 2.93 -5.38
CA ASP A 147 3.69 2.96 -6.61
C ASP A 147 3.30 1.56 -7.13
N LEU A 148 3.05 0.62 -6.21
CA LEU A 148 2.63 -0.76 -6.51
C LEU A 148 1.38 -0.82 -7.42
N CYS A 149 0.52 0.18 -7.35
CA CYS A 149 -0.68 0.30 -8.19
C CYS A 149 -0.40 0.27 -9.70
N LEU A 150 0.85 0.57 -10.11
CA LEU A 150 1.25 0.56 -11.52
C LEU A 150 1.62 -0.84 -12.04
N LEU A 151 1.75 -1.84 -11.17
CA LEU A 151 2.29 -3.17 -11.48
C LEU A 151 1.69 -3.82 -12.74
N TRP A 152 0.39 -3.72 -12.94
CA TRP A 152 -0.32 -4.37 -14.04
C TRP A 152 -0.81 -3.41 -15.11
N THR A 153 -0.37 -2.14 -15.06
CA THR A 153 -0.69 -1.19 -16.13
C THR A 153 -0.17 -1.70 -17.48
N PRO A 154 -0.90 -1.46 -18.57
CA PRO A 154 -0.53 -1.95 -19.89
C PRO A 154 0.78 -1.37 -20.40
N ASP A 155 1.10 -0.17 -19.98
CA ASP A 155 2.35 0.52 -20.28
C ASP A 155 3.20 0.54 -19.01
N ILE A 156 4.24 -0.30 -18.97
CA ILE A 156 5.20 -0.34 -17.87
C ILE A 156 6.03 0.97 -17.75
N GLU A 157 5.94 1.86 -18.74
CA GLU A 157 6.52 3.19 -18.73
C GLU A 157 5.46 4.27 -18.46
N LEU A 158 4.27 3.87 -17.99
CA LEU A 158 3.19 4.81 -17.66
C LEU A 158 3.70 5.89 -16.71
N ARG A 159 3.83 7.09 -17.25
CA ARG A 159 4.33 8.22 -16.49
C ARG A 159 3.18 8.93 -15.78
N VAL A 160 3.00 8.62 -14.50
CA VAL A 160 2.01 9.31 -13.66
C VAL A 160 2.25 10.82 -13.58
N ARG A 161 3.48 11.28 -13.86
CA ARG A 161 3.84 12.71 -13.94
C ARG A 161 3.04 13.47 -15.00
N GLY A 162 2.62 12.80 -16.08
CA GLY A 162 1.76 13.39 -17.12
C GLY A 162 0.28 13.48 -16.73
N MET A 163 -0.14 12.86 -15.64
CA MET A 163 -1.50 12.87 -15.11
C MET A 163 -1.60 13.88 -13.96
N GLU A 164 -1.92 15.14 -14.26
CA GLU A 164 -1.81 16.26 -13.31
C GLU A 164 -2.48 15.99 -11.95
N GLU A 165 -3.70 15.45 -11.95
CA GLU A 165 -4.47 15.18 -10.73
C GLU A 165 -3.82 14.05 -9.90
N VAL A 166 -3.39 12.96 -10.56
CA VAL A 166 -2.68 11.85 -9.91
C VAL A 166 -1.36 12.35 -9.36
N TRP A 167 -0.60 13.11 -10.18
CA TRP A 167 0.68 13.66 -9.80
C TRP A 167 0.61 14.60 -8.60
N THR A 168 -0.48 15.35 -8.48
CA THR A 168 -0.73 16.20 -7.31
C THR A 168 -0.86 15.37 -6.02
N LYS A 169 -1.57 14.23 -6.07
CA LYS A 169 -1.67 13.31 -4.92
C LYS A 169 -0.33 12.62 -4.61
N VAL A 170 0.41 12.20 -5.63
CA VAL A 170 1.76 11.65 -5.49
C VAL A 170 2.67 12.63 -4.75
N LYS A 171 2.72 13.90 -5.20
CA LYS A 171 3.53 14.94 -4.53
C LYS A 171 3.10 15.16 -3.09
N ARG A 172 1.80 15.30 -2.82
CA ARG A 172 1.25 15.42 -1.48
C ARG A 172 1.75 14.31 -0.56
N ASN A 173 1.68 13.06 -1.01
CA ASN A 173 2.08 11.89 -0.23
C ASN A 173 3.60 11.89 0.02
N ILE A 174 4.40 12.17 -1.01
CA ILE A 174 5.87 12.26 -0.87
C ILE A 174 6.26 13.38 0.10
N GLU A 175 5.72 14.58 -0.06
CA GLU A 175 6.00 15.73 0.78
C GLU A 175 5.65 15.45 2.25
N PHE A 176 4.55 14.75 2.48
CA PHE A 176 4.16 14.34 3.83
C PHE A 176 5.16 13.36 4.43
N VAL A 177 5.58 12.32 3.69
CA VAL A 177 6.58 11.34 4.15
C VAL A 177 7.91 12.01 4.47
N VAL A 178 8.41 12.85 3.57
CA VAL A 178 9.64 13.65 3.79
C VAL A 178 9.47 14.58 5.01
N GLY A 179 8.25 15.10 5.20
CA GLY A 179 7.90 16.02 6.28
C GLY A 179 8.11 15.43 7.68
N TYR A 180 7.85 14.17 7.88
CA TYR A 180 8.08 13.48 9.16
C TYR A 180 9.38 12.66 9.22
N GLY A 181 10.19 12.64 8.14
CA GLY A 181 11.46 11.92 8.07
C GLY A 181 11.31 10.42 7.74
N GLY A 182 10.19 10.02 7.12
CA GLY A 182 9.99 8.65 6.66
C GLY A 182 10.89 8.27 5.49
N LEU A 183 11.11 6.98 5.32
CA LEU A 183 11.94 6.39 4.26
C LEU A 183 11.04 5.75 3.19
N PHE A 184 11.55 5.67 1.96
CA PHE A 184 10.93 4.91 0.89
C PHE A 184 11.70 3.60 0.70
N GLU A 185 10.98 2.49 0.61
CA GLU A 185 11.58 1.20 0.30
C GLU A 185 12.04 1.17 -1.16
N ALA A 186 13.30 0.81 -1.41
CA ALA A 186 13.80 0.46 -2.73
C ALA A 186 13.54 -1.02 -3.01
N ASN A 187 12.37 -1.35 -3.56
CA ASN A 187 11.92 -2.72 -3.72
C ASN A 187 12.17 -3.24 -5.16
N ALA A 188 13.08 -4.20 -5.27
CA ALA A 188 13.46 -4.83 -6.55
C ALA A 188 12.43 -5.84 -7.10
N ALA A 189 11.31 -6.08 -6.41
CA ALA A 189 10.26 -6.99 -6.89
C ALA A 189 9.66 -6.54 -8.22
N ALA A 190 9.59 -5.22 -8.46
CA ALA A 190 9.17 -4.66 -9.75
C ALA A 190 10.00 -5.22 -10.92
N ILE A 191 11.33 -5.23 -10.77
CA ILE A 191 12.25 -5.74 -11.81
C ILE A 191 12.00 -7.22 -12.07
N ARG A 192 11.79 -8.04 -11.01
CA ARG A 192 11.44 -9.46 -11.17
C ARG A 192 10.10 -9.68 -11.87
N LYS A 193 9.19 -8.71 -11.79
CA LYS A 193 7.88 -8.71 -12.45
C LYS A 193 7.91 -8.05 -13.85
N GLY A 194 9.11 -7.76 -14.39
CA GLY A 194 9.31 -7.26 -15.75
C GLY A 194 9.40 -5.75 -15.91
N TRP A 195 9.44 -5.00 -14.81
CA TRP A 195 9.63 -3.55 -14.83
C TRP A 195 11.08 -3.18 -15.08
N LYS A 196 11.33 -1.98 -15.62
CA LYS A 196 12.68 -1.46 -15.88
C LYS A 196 13.32 -0.82 -14.64
N SER A 197 12.53 -0.47 -13.64
CA SER A 197 12.98 0.13 -12.39
C SER A 197 12.40 -0.60 -11.17
N SER A 198 12.95 -0.33 -9.98
CA SER A 198 12.36 -0.75 -8.71
C SER A 198 11.10 0.05 -8.39
N TYR A 199 10.39 -0.31 -7.31
CA TYR A 199 9.52 0.64 -6.60
C TYR A 199 10.40 1.48 -5.65
N PRO A 200 10.14 2.77 -5.48
CA PRO A 200 9.37 3.63 -6.39
C PRO A 200 10.03 3.78 -7.76
N SER A 201 9.21 4.11 -8.77
CA SER A 201 9.70 4.44 -10.11
C SER A 201 10.61 5.68 -10.11
N SER A 202 11.41 5.84 -11.17
CA SER A 202 12.36 6.95 -11.29
C SER A 202 11.71 8.33 -11.15
N ASP A 203 10.52 8.52 -11.72
CA ASP A 203 9.78 9.78 -11.64
C ASP A 203 9.47 10.18 -10.18
N ILE A 204 9.16 9.19 -9.34
CA ILE A 204 8.85 9.40 -7.92
C ILE A 204 10.13 9.67 -7.11
N LEU A 205 11.20 8.93 -7.38
CA LEU A 205 12.50 9.13 -6.74
C LEU A 205 13.09 10.52 -7.01
N GLU A 206 12.90 11.07 -8.22
CA GLU A 206 13.33 12.43 -8.55
C GLU A 206 12.65 13.49 -7.68
N VAL A 207 11.35 13.33 -7.38
CA VAL A 207 10.62 14.28 -6.51
C VAL A 207 11.10 14.16 -5.08
N GLY A 208 11.22 12.95 -4.56
CA GLY A 208 11.73 12.71 -3.20
C GLY A 208 13.09 13.36 -2.99
N SER A 209 14.01 13.16 -3.93
CA SER A 209 15.34 13.77 -3.89
C SER A 209 15.31 15.30 -3.95
N SER A 210 14.50 15.88 -4.85
CA SER A 210 14.39 17.33 -4.98
C SER A 210 13.74 18.00 -3.76
N THR A 211 12.86 17.30 -3.07
CA THR A 211 12.21 17.78 -1.83
C THR A 211 13.20 17.75 -0.65
N LEU A 212 14.07 16.75 -0.58
CA LEU A 212 15.12 16.64 0.45
C LEU A 212 16.22 17.71 0.29
N ILE A 213 16.57 18.07 -0.95
CA ILE A 213 17.62 19.08 -1.23
C ILE A 213 17.16 20.50 -0.88
N ARG A 214 15.83 20.75 -0.78
CA ARG A 214 15.28 22.09 -0.44
C ARG A 214 15.13 22.35 1.06
N ARG A 215 15.52 21.42 1.91
CA ARG A 215 15.53 21.53 3.37
C ARG A 215 16.96 21.52 3.90
#